data_7c493feecd4e1ee1f9cd3a0e9c4106b5
#
_entry.id   7c493feecd4e1ee1f9cd3a0e9c4106b5
#
_cell.length_a   1.000
_cell.length_b   1.000
_cell.length_c   1.000
_cell.angle_alpha   90.00
_cell.angle_beta   90.00
_cell.angle_gamma   90.00
#
_symmetry.space_group_name_H-M   'P 1'
#
loop_
_entity.id
_entity.type
_entity.pdbx_description
1 polymer ?
#
loop_
_entity_poly.entity_id
_entity_poly.type
_entity_poly.pdbx_seq_one_letter_code
_entity_poly.pdbx_strand_id
1 'polypeptide(L)'
;MKKIVSTSALRLLLLALPVTAGLLTTSCKKDTPAVVAQDYSAADEITIKKYLTDNTITTAQKQPSGLYYVPVVTDASALRATAGKTVYVRYVGKYLDGRVFDSSGSAPFSFVLGRGKVIPGWDEGIALMHKGDKAKLLIPSALAYGSSGAGPIPPNTVLYFDVELIEIL
;
A
#
# COMPACT_ATOMS: atom_id res chain seq x y z
N MET A 1 -41.66 -32.02 -61.78
CA MET A 1 -42.92 -32.83 -61.83
C MET A 1 -43.71 -32.49 -60.60
N LYS A 2 -44.87 -31.92 -60.89
CA LYS A 2 -46.15 -32.08 -60.25
C LYS A 2 -46.25 -31.81 -58.75
N LYS A 3 -46.88 -30.69 -58.32
CA LYS A 3 -48.38 -30.50 -58.15
C LYS A 3 -48.75 -31.02 -56.75
N ILE A 4 -49.61 -30.46 -55.94
CA ILE A 4 -50.81 -29.57 -56.02
C ILE A 4 -51.27 -29.26 -54.61
N VAL A 5 -51.53 -28.02 -54.18
CA VAL A 5 -52.75 -27.37 -53.78
C VAL A 5 -53.70 -28.12 -52.79
N SER A 6 -54.13 -27.44 -51.72
CA SER A 6 -55.49 -27.20 -51.35
C SER A 6 -55.60 -26.52 -49.97
N THR A 7 -55.95 -25.32 -49.91
CA THR A 7 -57.22 -24.59 -49.63
C THR A 7 -58.01 -25.02 -48.39
N SER A 8 -58.38 -23.99 -47.68
CA SER A 8 -59.60 -23.72 -46.87
C SER A 8 -59.65 -24.26 -45.44
N ALA A 9 -59.81 -23.44 -44.45
CA ALA A 9 -61.08 -22.75 -44.14
C ALA A 9 -60.92 -21.84 -42.91
N LEU A 10 -61.33 -20.66 -43.11
CA LEU A 10 -61.88 -19.65 -42.22
C LEU A 10 -62.59 -20.20 -40.98
N ARG A 11 -62.16 -19.85 -39.77
CA ARG A 11 -63.07 -19.67 -38.64
C ARG A 11 -62.60 -18.56 -37.72
N LEU A 12 -63.29 -17.45 -37.79
CA LEU A 12 -63.32 -16.30 -36.92
C LEU A 12 -63.77 -16.71 -35.53
N LEU A 13 -62.96 -16.49 -34.50
CA LEU A 13 -63.52 -16.47 -33.15
C LEU A 13 -62.81 -15.32 -32.38
N LEU A 14 -63.57 -14.24 -32.20
CA LEU A 14 -63.28 -13.16 -31.27
C LEU A 14 -63.33 -13.72 -29.84
N LEU A 15 -62.25 -13.56 -29.08
CA LEU A 15 -62.30 -13.60 -27.63
C LEU A 15 -61.34 -12.57 -27.04
N ALA A 16 -61.87 -11.81 -26.11
CA ALA A 16 -61.38 -10.61 -25.50
C ALA A 16 -59.98 -10.79 -24.81
N LEU A 17 -59.15 -9.80 -24.99
CA LEU A 17 -57.95 -9.61 -24.16
C LEU A 17 -58.32 -9.01 -22.79
N PRO A 18 -57.64 -9.44 -21.70
CA PRO A 18 -57.35 -8.56 -20.59
C PRO A 18 -55.98 -7.92 -20.77
N VAL A 19 -55.95 -6.61 -20.85
CA VAL A 19 -54.77 -5.79 -20.76
C VAL A 19 -54.22 -5.87 -19.33
N THR A 20 -53.21 -6.68 -19.09
CA THR A 20 -52.41 -6.59 -17.86
C THR A 20 -51.30 -5.56 -18.06
N ALA A 21 -51.50 -4.40 -17.45
CA ALA A 21 -50.48 -3.37 -17.35
C ALA A 21 -49.31 -3.89 -16.47
N GLY A 22 -48.27 -4.40 -17.12
CA GLY A 22 -47.01 -4.72 -16.46
C GLY A 22 -46.28 -3.42 -16.10
N LEU A 23 -46.20 -3.07 -14.80
CA LEU A 23 -45.28 -2.05 -14.31
C LEU A 23 -43.87 -2.55 -14.52
N LEU A 24 -43.18 -2.01 -15.52
CA LEU A 24 -41.74 -2.12 -15.66
C LEU A 24 -41.08 -1.22 -14.61
N THR A 25 -40.77 -1.78 -13.45
CA THR A 25 -39.85 -1.12 -12.50
C THR A 25 -38.46 -1.20 -13.08
N THR A 26 -38.04 -0.17 -13.79
CA THR A 26 -36.65 0.09 -14.12
C THR A 26 -35.91 0.41 -12.81
N SER A 27 -35.31 -0.62 -12.21
CA SER A 27 -34.34 -0.43 -11.14
C SER A 27 -33.10 0.24 -11.74
N CYS A 28 -33.02 1.56 -11.60
CA CYS A 28 -31.75 2.28 -11.82
C CYS A 28 -30.73 1.79 -10.78
N LYS A 29 -29.93 0.79 -11.12
CA LYS A 29 -28.65 0.58 -10.46
C LYS A 29 -27.84 1.84 -10.72
N LYS A 30 -27.65 2.63 -9.67
CA LYS A 30 -26.63 3.66 -9.64
C LYS A 30 -25.29 2.92 -9.69
N ASP A 31 -24.73 2.76 -10.87
CA ASP A 31 -23.34 2.38 -11.04
C ASP A 31 -22.50 3.55 -10.52
N THR A 32 -22.25 3.55 -9.21
CA THR A 32 -21.19 4.36 -8.63
C THR A 32 -19.91 3.78 -9.20
N PRO A 33 -19.13 4.54 -9.99
CA PRO A 33 -17.84 4.03 -10.46
C PRO A 33 -17.03 3.65 -9.21
N ALA A 34 -16.62 2.39 -9.13
CA ALA A 34 -15.68 1.96 -8.11
C ALA A 34 -14.48 2.89 -8.22
N VAL A 35 -14.21 3.65 -7.16
CA VAL A 35 -12.97 4.43 -7.05
C VAL A 35 -11.86 3.39 -7.06
N VAL A 36 -11.25 3.17 -8.22
CA VAL A 36 -10.05 2.33 -8.34
C VAL A 36 -9.01 3.02 -7.49
N ALA A 37 -8.62 2.39 -6.39
CA ALA A 37 -7.53 2.91 -5.56
C ALA A 37 -6.32 3.07 -6.46
N GLN A 38 -5.88 4.32 -6.67
CA GLN A 38 -4.75 4.60 -7.54
C GLN A 38 -3.50 3.97 -6.91
N ASP A 39 -2.83 3.09 -7.66
CA ASP A 39 -1.56 2.50 -7.25
C ASP A 39 -0.44 3.53 -7.42
N TYR A 40 0.09 4.00 -6.30
CA TYR A 40 1.18 4.98 -6.26
C TYR A 40 2.56 4.33 -6.28
N SER A 41 2.67 3.00 -6.34
CA SER A 41 3.95 2.27 -6.23
C SER A 41 4.98 2.73 -7.26
N ALA A 42 4.56 2.95 -8.51
CA ALA A 42 5.44 3.42 -9.57
C ALA A 42 5.89 4.88 -9.35
N ALA A 43 5.00 5.75 -8.87
CA ALA A 43 5.31 7.14 -8.56
C ALA A 43 6.26 7.25 -7.37
N ASP A 44 6.02 6.45 -6.32
CA ASP A 44 6.89 6.37 -5.15
C ASP A 44 8.28 5.87 -5.52
N GLU A 45 8.36 4.86 -6.38
CA GLU A 45 9.65 4.34 -6.85
C GLU A 45 10.45 5.39 -7.64
N ILE A 46 9.82 6.13 -8.53
CA ILE A 46 10.45 7.23 -9.27
C ILE A 46 10.98 8.28 -8.27
N THR A 47 10.17 8.64 -7.30
CA THR A 47 10.49 9.63 -6.27
C THR A 47 11.68 9.17 -5.41
N ILE A 48 11.69 7.91 -4.97
CA ILE A 48 12.79 7.35 -4.19
C ILE A 48 14.08 7.29 -5.03
N LYS A 49 14.01 6.79 -6.26
CA LYS A 49 15.18 6.72 -7.15
C LYS A 49 15.79 8.10 -7.41
N LYS A 50 14.95 9.10 -7.63
CA LYS A 50 15.41 10.48 -7.78
C LYS A 50 16.12 10.94 -6.51
N TYR A 51 15.54 10.73 -5.33
CA TYR A 51 16.17 11.09 -4.06
C TYR A 51 17.53 10.41 -3.87
N LEU A 52 17.63 9.11 -4.16
CA LEU A 52 18.90 8.36 -4.07
C LEU A 52 19.96 8.95 -4.99
N THR A 53 19.59 9.31 -6.23
CA THR A 53 20.49 9.92 -7.20
C THR A 53 20.94 11.30 -6.76
N ASP A 54 20.01 12.17 -6.37
CA ASP A 54 20.28 13.55 -5.95
C ASP A 54 21.20 13.59 -4.72
N ASN A 55 21.12 12.57 -3.84
CA ASN A 55 21.92 12.46 -2.63
C ASN A 55 23.14 11.53 -2.78
N THR A 56 23.45 11.06 -3.97
CA THR A 56 24.59 10.17 -4.28
C THR A 56 24.61 8.89 -3.41
N ILE A 57 23.42 8.34 -3.11
CA ILE A 57 23.26 7.11 -2.32
C ILE A 57 23.28 5.91 -3.26
N THR A 58 24.40 5.18 -3.26
CA THR A 58 24.63 4.03 -4.16
C THR A 58 24.49 2.67 -3.47
N THR A 59 24.40 2.64 -2.14
CA THR A 59 24.34 1.40 -1.34
C THR A 59 22.90 0.95 -1.02
N ALA A 60 21.90 1.61 -1.59
CA ALA A 60 20.51 1.30 -1.35
C ALA A 60 20.13 -0.09 -1.88
N GLN A 61 19.50 -0.90 -1.04
CA GLN A 61 19.01 -2.24 -1.33
C GLN A 61 17.50 -2.21 -1.43
N LYS A 62 16.96 -2.35 -2.66
CA LYS A 62 15.52 -2.43 -2.87
C LYS A 62 15.01 -3.81 -2.44
N GLN A 63 14.01 -3.82 -1.57
CA GLN A 63 13.30 -5.03 -1.16
C GLN A 63 12.14 -5.35 -2.15
N PRO A 64 11.67 -6.60 -2.20
CA PRO A 64 10.52 -6.97 -3.06
C PRO A 64 9.24 -6.19 -2.77
N SER A 65 9.04 -5.74 -1.54
CA SER A 65 7.93 -4.89 -1.11
C SER A 65 7.95 -3.46 -1.68
N GLY A 66 9.11 -3.03 -2.20
CA GLY A 66 9.38 -1.66 -2.62
C GLY A 66 10.10 -0.81 -1.57
N LEU A 67 10.32 -1.31 -0.35
CA LEU A 67 11.18 -0.66 0.64
C LEU A 67 12.62 -0.53 0.11
N TYR A 68 13.26 0.61 0.36
CA TYR A 68 14.70 0.78 0.13
C TYR A 68 15.42 0.86 1.49
N TYR A 69 16.26 -0.12 1.73
CA TYR A 69 17.14 -0.21 2.89
C TYR A 69 18.54 0.28 2.54
N VAL A 70 19.07 1.24 3.28
CA VAL A 70 20.42 1.79 3.07
C VAL A 70 21.25 1.54 4.32
N PRO A 71 22.14 0.53 4.33
CA PRO A 71 23.03 0.31 5.46
C PRO A 71 24.00 1.46 5.63
N VAL A 72 24.19 1.92 6.87
CA VAL A 72 25.15 2.98 7.24
C VAL A 72 26.24 2.42 8.16
N VAL A 73 25.83 1.69 9.20
CA VAL A 73 26.72 0.94 10.08
C VAL A 73 26.10 -0.44 10.23
N THR A 74 26.90 -1.49 10.04
CA THR A 74 26.44 -2.88 10.17
C THR A 74 27.44 -3.72 10.92
N ASP A 75 26.95 -4.53 11.86
CA ASP A 75 27.71 -5.60 12.52
C ASP A 75 26.96 -6.94 12.36
N ALA A 76 27.29 -7.67 11.31
CA ALA A 76 26.69 -8.96 11.02
C ALA A 76 26.98 -10.04 12.09
N SER A 77 27.91 -9.80 13.03
CA SER A 77 28.19 -10.69 14.15
C SER A 77 27.27 -10.45 15.36
N ALA A 78 26.63 -9.29 15.42
CA ALA A 78 25.71 -8.94 16.49
C ALA A 78 24.35 -9.64 16.36
N LEU A 79 23.54 -9.59 17.43
CA LEU A 79 22.22 -10.23 17.45
C LEU A 79 21.29 -9.58 16.40
N ARG A 80 20.72 -10.40 15.52
CA ARG A 80 19.77 -9.95 14.50
C ARG A 80 18.39 -9.74 15.09
N ALA A 81 17.71 -8.69 14.66
CA ALA A 81 16.32 -8.44 14.98
C ALA A 81 15.42 -9.50 14.32
N THR A 82 14.55 -10.11 15.10
CA THR A 82 13.60 -11.14 14.63
C THR A 82 12.20 -10.86 15.13
N ALA A 83 11.19 -11.28 14.37
CA ALA A 83 9.80 -11.11 14.74
C ALA A 83 9.48 -11.69 16.12
N GLY A 84 8.68 -10.97 16.91
CA GLY A 84 8.32 -11.33 18.29
C GLY A 84 9.26 -10.80 19.36
N LYS A 85 10.43 -10.30 19.00
CA LYS A 85 11.35 -9.65 19.94
C LYS A 85 10.95 -8.20 20.18
N THR A 86 11.22 -7.70 21.40
CA THR A 86 11.12 -6.27 21.69
C THR A 86 12.38 -5.58 21.21
N VAL A 87 12.25 -4.59 20.36
CA VAL A 87 13.35 -3.79 19.84
C VAL A 87 13.28 -2.38 20.39
N TYR A 88 14.44 -1.77 20.60
CA TYR A 88 14.61 -0.39 21.05
C TYR A 88 15.36 0.37 19.96
N VAL A 89 14.74 1.41 19.41
CA VAL A 89 15.29 2.18 18.29
C VAL A 89 15.36 3.65 18.60
N ARG A 90 16.41 4.32 18.14
CA ARG A 90 16.42 5.77 17.95
C ARG A 90 16.12 6.07 16.50
N TYR A 91 15.37 7.11 16.25
CA TYR A 91 15.02 7.48 14.89
C TYR A 91 14.77 8.98 14.72
N VAL A 92 14.89 9.40 13.45
CA VAL A 92 14.40 10.69 12.98
C VAL A 92 13.65 10.43 11.67
N GLY A 93 12.35 10.76 11.67
CA GLY A 93 11.48 10.68 10.51
C GLY A 93 11.44 12.01 9.77
N LYS A 94 11.67 11.98 8.46
CA LYS A 94 11.74 13.15 7.60
C LYS A 94 10.93 12.96 6.31
N TYR A 95 10.45 14.06 5.78
CA TYR A 95 10.09 14.13 4.36
C TYR A 95 11.36 14.13 3.50
N LEU A 96 11.24 13.84 2.21
CA LEU A 96 12.39 13.85 1.30
C LEU A 96 12.99 15.25 1.07
N ASP A 97 12.28 16.31 1.46
CA ASP A 97 12.78 17.68 1.47
C ASP A 97 13.60 18.03 2.74
N GLY A 98 13.77 17.05 3.66
CA GLY A 98 14.56 17.19 4.88
C GLY A 98 13.77 17.69 6.11
N ARG A 99 12.51 18.13 5.97
CA ARG A 99 11.69 18.52 7.11
C ARG A 99 11.41 17.33 8.02
N VAL A 100 11.70 17.49 9.30
CA VAL A 100 11.41 16.46 10.32
C VAL A 100 9.93 16.49 10.67
N PHE A 101 9.28 15.33 10.69
CA PHE A 101 7.89 15.19 11.15
C PHE A 101 7.77 14.44 12.48
N ASP A 102 8.78 13.62 12.83
CA ASP A 102 8.78 12.84 14.06
C ASP A 102 10.20 12.41 14.47
N SER A 103 10.42 12.13 15.75
CA SER A 103 11.69 11.57 16.25
C SER A 103 11.50 10.93 17.63
N SER A 104 12.37 9.98 17.98
CA SER A 104 12.42 9.40 19.32
C SER A 104 12.96 10.36 20.39
N GLY A 105 13.54 11.49 19.99
CA GLY A 105 14.21 12.40 20.91
C GLY A 105 15.38 11.73 21.64
N SER A 106 15.48 11.97 22.95
CA SER A 106 16.57 11.45 23.80
C SER A 106 16.37 9.98 24.23
N ALA A 107 15.12 9.51 24.31
CA ALA A 107 14.77 8.15 24.74
C ALA A 107 14.51 7.25 23.54
N PRO A 108 15.02 5.99 23.52
CA PRO A 108 14.67 5.03 22.49
C PRO A 108 13.17 4.71 22.51
N PHE A 109 12.57 4.60 21.33
CA PHE A 109 11.23 4.06 21.15
C PHE A 109 11.28 2.53 21.13
N SER A 110 10.36 1.85 21.81
CA SER A 110 10.33 0.39 21.87
C SER A 110 9.01 -0.19 21.36
N PHE A 111 9.09 -1.32 20.67
CA PHE A 111 7.93 -2.07 20.21
C PHE A 111 8.29 -3.53 19.95
N VAL A 112 7.26 -4.39 19.84
CA VAL A 112 7.44 -5.81 19.47
C VAL A 112 7.45 -5.92 17.96
N LEU A 113 8.57 -6.35 17.39
CA LEU A 113 8.80 -6.44 15.95
C LEU A 113 7.88 -7.47 15.29
N GLY A 114 7.38 -7.17 14.09
CA GLY A 114 6.55 -8.07 13.29
C GLY A 114 5.13 -8.29 13.85
N ARG A 115 4.62 -7.33 14.64
CA ARG A 115 3.28 -7.39 15.23
C ARG A 115 2.33 -6.30 14.70
N GLY A 116 2.72 -5.58 13.65
CA GLY A 116 1.92 -4.49 13.09
C GLY A 116 1.65 -3.34 14.07
N LYS A 117 2.56 -3.12 15.03
CA LYS A 117 2.48 -1.99 15.98
C LYS A 117 3.04 -0.70 15.41
N VAL A 118 3.77 -0.82 14.31
CA VAL A 118 4.39 0.26 13.55
C VAL A 118 4.01 0.11 12.07
N ILE A 119 4.37 1.06 11.23
CA ILE A 119 4.14 0.98 9.80
C ILE A 119 4.87 -0.24 9.19
N PRO A 120 4.30 -0.89 8.15
CA PRO A 120 4.88 -2.11 7.56
C PRO A 120 6.35 -1.95 7.15
N GLY A 121 6.74 -0.80 6.62
CA GLY A 121 8.12 -0.51 6.25
C GLY A 121 9.11 -0.54 7.43
N TRP A 122 8.64 -0.27 8.65
CA TRP A 122 9.46 -0.42 9.87
C TRP A 122 9.58 -1.88 10.30
N ASP A 123 8.47 -2.62 10.33
CA ASP A 123 8.51 -4.05 10.67
C ASP A 123 9.43 -4.83 9.72
N GLU A 124 9.44 -4.48 8.43
CA GLU A 124 10.34 -5.07 7.45
C GLU A 124 11.77 -4.56 7.57
N GLY A 125 11.98 -3.24 7.60
CA GLY A 125 13.31 -2.64 7.57
C GLY A 125 14.15 -2.95 8.80
N ILE A 126 13.52 -2.93 10.00
CA ILE A 126 14.24 -3.24 11.25
C ILE A 126 14.55 -4.74 11.36
N ALA A 127 13.76 -5.64 10.75
CA ALA A 127 14.08 -7.06 10.67
C ALA A 127 15.34 -7.38 9.85
N LEU A 128 15.84 -6.42 9.06
CA LEU A 128 17.10 -6.54 8.32
C LEU A 128 18.31 -6.15 9.17
N MET A 129 18.12 -5.52 10.35
CA MET A 129 19.17 -4.92 11.18
C MET A 129 19.65 -5.88 12.27
N HIS A 130 20.89 -5.66 12.72
CA HIS A 130 21.46 -6.24 13.93
C HIS A 130 21.54 -5.19 15.03
N LYS A 131 21.71 -5.62 16.27
CA LYS A 131 21.93 -4.72 17.41
C LYS A 131 23.17 -3.83 17.14
N GLY A 132 22.98 -2.52 17.29
CA GLY A 132 24.01 -1.50 17.02
C GLY A 132 24.02 -0.98 15.58
N ASP A 133 23.27 -1.61 14.66
CA ASP A 133 23.21 -1.14 13.27
C ASP A 133 22.55 0.23 13.17
N LYS A 134 23.02 0.99 12.15
CA LYS A 134 22.37 2.22 11.68
C LYS A 134 22.02 2.06 10.22
N ALA A 135 20.82 2.46 9.88
CA ALA A 135 20.31 2.39 8.52
C ALA A 135 19.43 3.59 8.18
N LYS A 136 19.24 3.82 6.88
CA LYS A 136 18.19 4.71 6.36
C LYS A 136 17.13 3.85 5.70
N LEU A 137 15.87 4.16 5.96
CA LEU A 137 14.74 3.52 5.34
C LEU A 137 14.03 4.55 4.47
N LEU A 138 13.93 4.29 3.15
CA LEU A 138 13.03 5.05 2.28
C LEU A 138 11.81 4.16 2.04
N ILE A 139 10.69 4.60 2.57
CA ILE A 139 9.47 3.81 2.71
C ILE A 139 8.42 4.35 1.73
N PRO A 140 8.03 3.55 0.72
CA PRO A 140 6.91 3.90 -0.15
C PRO A 140 5.63 4.15 0.66
N SER A 141 4.76 4.99 0.15
CA SER A 141 3.53 5.37 0.84
C SER A 141 2.67 4.17 1.25
N ALA A 142 2.60 3.13 0.41
CA ALA A 142 1.85 1.90 0.70
C ALA A 142 2.38 1.12 1.92
N LEU A 143 3.67 1.25 2.26
CA LEU A 143 4.29 0.66 3.44
C LEU A 143 4.35 1.63 4.63
N ALA A 144 3.75 2.82 4.48
CA ALA A 144 3.65 3.86 5.49
C ALA A 144 2.18 4.15 5.83
N TYR A 145 1.67 5.33 5.49
CA TYR A 145 0.31 5.77 5.83
C TYR A 145 -0.65 5.79 4.63
N GLY A 146 -0.20 5.35 3.46
CA GLY A 146 -1.02 5.13 2.27
C GLY A 146 -1.80 6.36 1.79
N SER A 147 -2.94 6.10 1.20
CA SER A 147 -3.83 7.13 0.66
C SER A 147 -4.57 7.96 1.72
N SER A 148 -4.48 7.58 2.99
CA SER A 148 -5.13 8.31 4.09
C SER A 148 -4.22 9.38 4.69
N GLY A 149 -2.89 9.18 4.67
CA GLY A 149 -1.96 9.99 5.46
C GLY A 149 -2.13 9.79 6.97
N ALA A 150 -1.43 10.56 7.80
CA ALA A 150 -1.60 10.56 9.26
C ALA A 150 -1.07 11.85 9.88
N GLY A 151 -1.89 12.56 10.63
CA GLY A 151 -1.49 13.81 11.30
C GLY A 151 -0.86 14.82 10.32
N PRO A 152 0.43 15.17 10.47
CA PRO A 152 1.10 16.10 9.56
C PRO A 152 1.52 15.45 8.23
N ILE A 153 1.39 14.13 8.08
CA ILE A 153 1.84 13.38 6.91
C ILE A 153 0.71 13.32 5.87
N PRO A 154 0.89 13.95 4.69
CA PRO A 154 -0.11 13.92 3.63
C PRO A 154 -0.35 12.50 3.06
N PRO A 155 -1.48 12.29 2.37
CA PRO A 155 -1.71 11.08 1.58
C PRO A 155 -0.58 10.81 0.57
N ASN A 156 -0.31 9.52 0.33
CA ASN A 156 0.62 9.05 -0.72
C ASN A 156 2.02 9.65 -0.60
N THR A 157 2.52 9.77 0.63
CA THR A 157 3.81 10.38 0.92
C THR A 157 4.87 9.32 1.16
N VAL A 158 5.97 9.37 0.40
CA VAL A 158 7.19 8.61 0.67
C VAL A 158 7.86 9.17 1.93
N LEU A 159 8.25 8.30 2.83
CA LEU A 159 8.91 8.68 4.09
C LEU A 159 10.37 8.25 4.12
N TYR A 160 11.17 9.05 4.78
CA TYR A 160 12.56 8.77 5.07
C TYR A 160 12.77 8.66 6.59
N PHE A 161 13.49 7.63 7.04
CA PHE A 161 13.88 7.49 8.43
C PHE A 161 15.38 7.21 8.55
N ASP A 162 16.06 7.97 9.38
CA ASP A 162 17.33 7.54 9.97
C ASP A 162 17.00 6.68 11.19
N VAL A 163 17.51 5.46 11.27
CA VAL A 163 17.21 4.49 12.35
C VAL A 163 18.50 3.93 12.92
N GLU A 164 18.56 3.83 14.24
CA GLU A 164 19.61 3.13 14.99
C GLU A 164 18.97 2.08 15.90
N LEU A 165 19.33 0.80 15.74
CA LEU A 165 18.84 -0.31 16.56
C LEU A 165 19.70 -0.45 17.80
N ILE A 166 19.19 0.01 18.94
CA ILE A 166 19.93 0.11 20.20
C ILE A 166 20.00 -1.23 20.93
N GLU A 167 18.84 -1.93 21.05
CA GLU A 167 18.73 -3.14 21.87
C GLU A 167 17.63 -4.07 21.33
N ILE A 168 17.82 -5.37 21.60
CA ILE A 168 16.88 -6.45 21.27
C ILE A 168 16.69 -7.33 22.51
N LEU A 169 15.43 -7.53 22.97
CA LEU A 169 15.05 -8.33 24.11
C LEU A 169 14.09 -9.47 23.74
#